data_e06a6fc0c81450515a2cfdd72e179e73
#
_entry.id   e06a6fc0c81450515a2cfdd72e179e73
#
_cell.length_a   1.000
_cell.length_b   1.000
_cell.length_c   1.000
_cell.angle_alpha   90.00
_cell.angle_beta   90.00
_cell.angle_gamma   90.00
#
_symmetry.space_group_name_H-M   'P 1'
#
loop_
_entity.id
_entity.type
_entity.pdbx_description
1 polymer ?
#
loop_
_entity_poly.entity_id
_entity_poly.type
_entity_poly.pdbx_seq_one_letter_code
_entity_poly.pdbx_strand_id
1 'polypeptide(L)'
;MLPYVKMRSLMVLSALTNIPLLVSAQCPEYVDYALEVHEPLSSGKYQLAYQRPSEECRTFKSQGLEDTITRMEGVIKDPDLYRLFQNAYPNTLDTAIAWKGYAANNTDEELTFIITGDINAMWLRDSSNQLQSYLPLLNASSDPNSIASLYRGVINLQARYLLTAPYCNSFQPPAESGIPPAENESGNQDIVFPEYSNSSVFECKYELDSLAAFLQISADYYEATGDVEFFGKFQWAKAIEAVLDVANDMMLPTYGPDGAVLQSPYTWERTTTRATETLANDGIGNPVANGTGLIRSAFRPSDDSTIFQLYIPANMMFSSYLAPTAEIMSKLNSTSSAALAKRMSSLSESLRNAIETHGTVDHPVYGKIYAFEVDGFGGRVIMDDANIPGLLSAPFFKYPVNEETYANTRDLVLSSTNPYFMRGPVINAIGGPHQGPGMAWPMASIVRIFTSDDEGEIVNELAQIVSSTDGLGLIHESINSFNESDWTRQWFSWANGLFGQMILDLEERKPEILETSFQ
;
A
#
# COMPACT_ATOMS: atom_id res chain seq x y z
N MET A 1 -35.63 48.74 69.55
CA MET A 1 -34.32 49.35 69.76
C MET A 1 -33.31 48.24 69.85
N LEU A 2 -32.57 47.99 68.83
CA LEU A 2 -31.44 47.06 68.79
C LEU A 2 -30.24 47.80 68.23
N PRO A 3 -29.04 47.63 68.77
CA PRO A 3 -27.87 48.42 68.36
C PRO A 3 -27.14 47.81 67.14
N TYR A 4 -26.66 48.75 66.37
CA TYR A 4 -25.80 48.51 65.20
C TYR A 4 -24.41 48.00 65.58
N VAL A 5 -23.98 46.85 65.03
CA VAL A 5 -22.60 46.36 65.12
C VAL A 5 -21.90 46.68 63.84
N LYS A 6 -20.83 47.49 63.90
CA LYS A 6 -19.91 47.78 62.80
C LYS A 6 -19.02 46.54 62.51
N MET A 7 -19.16 45.93 61.33
CA MET A 7 -18.22 44.93 60.85
C MET A 7 -17.08 45.64 60.08
N ARG A 8 -15.84 45.49 60.58
CA ARG A 8 -14.63 45.93 59.88
C ARG A 8 -14.31 44.89 58.77
N SER A 9 -14.28 45.30 57.48
CA SER A 9 -13.77 44.54 56.39
C SER A 9 -12.26 44.38 56.46
N LEU A 10 -11.77 43.13 56.56
CA LEU A 10 -10.36 42.78 56.29
C LEU A 10 -10.23 42.60 54.78
N MET A 11 -9.47 43.52 54.14
CA MET A 11 -9.00 43.24 52.74
C MET A 11 -7.87 42.22 52.80
N VAL A 12 -8.13 41.01 52.31
CA VAL A 12 -7.08 40.05 52.00
C VAL A 12 -6.62 40.32 50.56
N LEU A 13 -5.42 40.81 50.42
CA LEU A 13 -4.71 40.94 49.13
C LEU A 13 -4.31 39.51 48.70
N SER A 14 -5.06 38.87 47.80
CA SER A 14 -4.61 37.65 47.14
C SER A 14 -3.64 38.04 46.00
N ALA A 15 -2.36 37.74 46.18
CA ALA A 15 -1.39 37.76 45.11
C ALA A 15 -1.76 36.63 44.10
N LEU A 16 -2.33 36.99 42.96
CA LEU A 16 -2.47 36.12 41.81
C LEU A 16 -1.08 35.90 41.21
N THR A 17 -0.45 34.79 41.54
CA THR A 17 0.69 34.27 40.79
C THR A 17 0.15 33.78 39.44
N ASN A 18 0.42 34.53 38.38
CA ASN A 18 0.27 34.07 37.00
C ASN A 18 1.28 32.91 36.78
N ILE A 19 0.84 31.68 37.00
CA ILE A 19 1.51 30.50 36.47
C ILE A 19 1.09 30.50 35.00
N PRO A 20 2.02 30.62 34.02
CA PRO A 20 1.67 30.37 32.64
C PRO A 20 1.22 28.89 32.53
N LEU A 21 -0.05 28.68 32.25
CA LEU A 21 -0.52 27.42 31.73
C LEU A 21 0.28 27.18 30.43
N LEU A 22 1.28 26.32 30.50
CA LEU A 22 1.80 25.66 29.30
C LEU A 22 0.63 24.87 28.72
N VAL A 23 -0.12 25.50 27.81
CA VAL A 23 -0.99 24.82 26.91
C VAL A 23 -0.04 23.95 26.06
N SER A 24 0.10 22.70 26.39
CA SER A 24 0.63 21.72 25.44
C SER A 24 -0.23 21.86 24.19
N ALA A 25 0.34 22.35 23.09
CA ALA A 25 -0.36 22.39 21.82
C ALA A 25 -0.74 20.94 21.51
N GLN A 26 -2.04 20.63 21.57
CA GLN A 26 -2.53 19.33 21.19
C GLN A 26 -2.31 19.20 19.69
N CYS A 27 -1.66 18.12 19.25
CA CYS A 27 -1.46 17.88 17.84
C CYS A 27 -2.82 17.74 17.13
N PRO A 28 -3.02 18.43 16.01
CA PRO A 28 -4.25 18.28 15.25
C PRO A 28 -4.37 16.85 14.70
N GLU A 29 -5.59 16.36 14.53
CA GLU A 29 -5.84 15.16 13.76
C GLU A 29 -5.40 15.42 12.30
N TYR A 30 -4.52 14.56 11.79
CA TYR A 30 -3.91 14.83 10.50
C TYR A 30 -4.91 14.76 9.33
N VAL A 31 -5.97 13.99 9.47
CA VAL A 31 -7.05 13.92 8.47
C VAL A 31 -7.71 15.29 8.25
N ASP A 32 -7.90 16.07 9.32
CA ASP A 32 -8.43 17.43 9.25
C ASP A 32 -7.35 18.42 8.81
N TYR A 33 -6.13 18.29 9.37
CA TYR A 33 -4.99 19.15 9.02
C TYR A 33 -4.69 19.12 7.52
N ALA A 34 -4.69 17.95 6.89
CA ALA A 34 -4.36 17.77 5.48
C ALA A 34 -5.39 18.40 4.52
N LEU A 35 -6.59 18.77 5.00
CA LEU A 35 -7.61 19.46 4.22
C LEU A 35 -7.41 20.98 4.16
N GLU A 36 -6.52 21.53 4.97
CA GLU A 36 -6.31 22.97 5.09
C GLU A 36 -5.03 23.41 4.36
N VAL A 37 -5.02 24.66 3.91
CA VAL A 37 -3.85 25.30 3.30
C VAL A 37 -2.97 25.88 4.38
N HIS A 38 -1.73 25.37 4.49
CA HIS A 38 -0.75 25.83 5.49
C HIS A 38 0.40 26.60 4.83
N GLU A 39 0.76 27.71 5.45
CA GLU A 39 1.94 28.50 5.08
C GLU A 39 3.25 27.86 5.63
N PRO A 40 4.42 28.10 4.98
CA PRO A 40 4.59 28.94 3.79
C PRO A 40 4.21 28.19 2.50
N LEU A 41 3.54 28.86 1.58
CA LEU A 41 3.28 28.31 0.25
C LEU A 41 4.58 28.15 -0.54
N SER A 42 4.60 27.24 -1.52
CA SER A 42 5.70 27.18 -2.48
C SER A 42 5.79 28.47 -3.30
N SER A 43 6.97 28.81 -3.78
CA SER A 43 7.17 30.04 -4.58
C SER A 43 6.83 29.86 -6.05
N GLY A 44 6.34 28.67 -6.45
CA GLY A 44 6.01 28.36 -7.83
C GLY A 44 4.61 28.79 -8.25
N LYS A 45 4.26 28.45 -9.46
CA LYS A 45 2.97 28.78 -10.11
C LYS A 45 1.76 28.23 -9.34
N TYR A 46 1.89 27.01 -8.77
CA TYR A 46 0.78 26.32 -8.11
C TYR A 46 0.63 26.68 -6.64
N GLN A 47 1.61 27.36 -6.03
CA GLN A 47 1.58 27.85 -4.64
C GLN A 47 1.15 26.74 -3.65
N LEU A 48 1.77 25.58 -3.75
CA LEU A 48 1.42 24.40 -2.95
C LEU A 48 1.62 24.64 -1.44
N ALA A 49 0.64 24.21 -0.66
CA ALA A 49 0.65 24.29 0.79
C ALA A 49 1.79 23.46 1.41
N TYR A 50 2.18 23.81 2.65
CA TYR A 50 3.12 23.02 3.43
C TYR A 50 2.36 22.06 4.33
N GLN A 51 2.48 20.75 4.09
CA GLN A 51 1.64 19.74 4.73
C GLN A 51 2.33 18.88 5.81
N ARG A 52 3.59 19.18 6.13
CA ARG A 52 4.24 18.46 7.24
C ARG A 52 3.76 19.00 8.60
N PRO A 53 3.35 18.14 9.54
CA PRO A 53 3.02 18.57 10.88
C PRO A 53 4.26 19.15 11.59
N SER A 54 4.03 19.91 12.65
CA SER A 54 5.14 20.40 13.49
C SER A 54 5.95 19.22 14.02
N GLU A 55 7.24 19.46 14.28
CA GLU A 55 8.18 18.38 14.62
C GLU A 55 7.74 17.54 15.83
N GLU A 56 7.13 18.17 16.83
CA GLU A 56 6.60 17.49 18.02
C GLU A 56 5.40 16.58 17.72
N CYS A 57 4.70 16.81 16.62
CA CYS A 57 3.52 16.05 16.19
C CYS A 57 3.85 14.94 15.20
N ARG A 58 5.10 14.81 14.76
CA ARG A 58 5.51 13.73 13.86
C ARG A 58 5.59 12.40 14.60
N THR A 59 5.04 11.36 13.99
CA THR A 59 4.91 10.03 14.59
C THR A 59 6.23 9.28 14.68
N PHE A 60 7.15 9.51 13.74
CA PHE A 60 8.51 8.95 13.77
C PHE A 60 9.53 9.97 13.22
N LYS A 61 10.69 10.05 13.86
CA LYS A 61 11.75 11.01 13.50
C LYS A 61 12.98 10.24 12.99
N SER A 62 13.51 10.68 11.85
CA SER A 62 14.72 10.13 11.24
C SER A 62 15.61 11.27 10.73
N GLN A 63 16.83 11.38 11.25
CA GLN A 63 17.78 12.36 10.75
C GLN A 63 18.14 12.12 9.29
N GLY A 64 18.28 10.86 8.86
CA GLY A 64 18.56 10.53 7.46
C GLY A 64 17.44 10.97 6.51
N LEU A 65 16.18 10.96 6.98
CA LEU A 65 15.05 11.52 6.22
C LEU A 65 15.19 13.04 6.04
N GLU A 66 15.45 13.78 7.14
CA GLU A 66 15.60 15.23 7.09
C GLU A 66 16.81 15.65 6.23
N ASP A 67 17.92 14.93 6.34
CA ASP A 67 19.11 15.15 5.51
C ASP A 67 18.79 14.93 4.02
N THR A 68 17.99 13.91 3.69
CA THR A 68 17.56 13.66 2.31
C THR A 68 16.67 14.79 1.79
N ILE A 69 15.67 15.23 2.56
CA ILE A 69 14.79 16.34 2.15
C ILE A 69 15.62 17.61 1.91
N THR A 70 16.54 17.92 2.82
CA THR A 70 17.43 19.11 2.70
C THR A 70 18.33 19.00 1.47
N ARG A 71 18.89 17.85 1.20
CA ARG A 71 19.73 17.61 0.02
C ARG A 71 18.97 17.80 -1.28
N MET A 72 17.73 17.29 -1.33
CA MET A 72 16.88 17.36 -2.53
C MET A 72 16.43 18.78 -2.88
N GLU A 73 16.45 19.75 -1.94
CA GLU A 73 16.25 21.18 -2.22
C GLU A 73 17.28 21.72 -3.23
N GLY A 74 18.50 21.19 -3.18
CA GLY A 74 19.55 21.54 -4.12
C GLY A 74 19.43 20.84 -5.49
N VAL A 75 18.75 19.71 -5.55
CA VAL A 75 18.59 18.85 -6.74
C VAL A 75 17.35 19.24 -7.55
N ILE A 76 16.20 19.31 -6.92
CA ILE A 76 14.93 19.65 -7.57
C ILE A 76 14.87 21.17 -7.80
N LYS A 77 14.80 21.60 -9.08
CA LYS A 77 14.82 23.04 -9.43
C LYS A 77 13.43 23.67 -9.43
N ASP A 78 12.39 22.91 -9.71
CA ASP A 78 11.03 23.40 -9.68
C ASP A 78 10.52 23.52 -8.23
N PRO A 79 10.07 24.71 -7.78
CA PRO A 79 9.69 24.93 -6.40
C PRO A 79 8.40 24.21 -5.98
N ASP A 80 7.49 23.94 -6.91
CA ASP A 80 6.26 23.19 -6.63
C ASP A 80 6.56 21.69 -6.56
N LEU A 81 7.40 21.16 -7.46
CA LEU A 81 7.86 19.77 -7.40
C LEU A 81 8.64 19.51 -6.10
N TYR A 82 9.50 20.43 -5.68
CA TYR A 82 10.22 20.28 -4.41
C TYR A 82 9.26 20.31 -3.21
N ARG A 83 8.27 21.22 -3.20
CA ARG A 83 7.28 21.27 -2.14
C ARG A 83 6.47 19.97 -2.07
N LEU A 84 6.07 19.43 -3.22
CA LEU A 84 5.34 18.16 -3.26
C LEU A 84 6.20 17.01 -2.72
N PHE A 85 7.49 16.95 -3.09
CA PHE A 85 8.44 15.99 -2.51
C PHE A 85 8.62 16.19 -1.00
N GLN A 86 8.77 17.44 -0.55
CA GLN A 86 8.94 17.80 0.87
C GLN A 86 7.76 17.35 1.74
N ASN A 87 6.54 17.39 1.21
CA ASN A 87 5.34 16.93 1.90
C ASN A 87 5.15 15.41 1.79
N ALA A 88 5.32 14.86 0.59
CA ALA A 88 4.95 13.49 0.25
C ALA A 88 5.95 12.44 0.75
N TYR A 89 7.27 12.68 0.54
CA TYR A 89 8.30 11.73 0.93
C TYR A 89 8.27 11.36 2.43
N PRO A 90 8.17 12.30 3.38
CA PRO A 90 8.12 12.00 4.80
C PRO A 90 6.74 11.53 5.30
N ASN A 91 5.69 11.56 4.48
CA ASN A 91 4.30 11.46 4.93
C ASN A 91 4.03 10.26 5.84
N THR A 92 4.49 9.05 5.50
CA THR A 92 4.29 7.86 6.33
C THR A 92 4.96 8.00 7.71
N LEU A 93 6.21 8.47 7.75
CA LEU A 93 6.95 8.62 9.01
C LEU A 93 6.40 9.77 9.86
N ASP A 94 5.98 10.85 9.21
CA ASP A 94 5.42 12.01 9.91
C ASP A 94 4.02 11.75 10.49
N THR A 95 3.21 10.87 9.87
CA THR A 95 1.76 10.85 10.13
C THR A 95 1.14 9.46 10.34
N ALA A 96 1.70 8.40 9.78
CA ALA A 96 1.03 7.10 9.67
C ALA A 96 1.57 6.00 10.59
N ILE A 97 2.65 6.23 11.35
CA ILE A 97 3.13 5.29 12.37
C ILE A 97 2.26 5.45 13.62
N ALA A 98 1.08 4.81 13.61
CA ALA A 98 0.11 4.98 14.69
C ALA A 98 0.58 4.37 16.01
N TRP A 99 1.43 3.34 15.96
CA TRP A 99 2.05 2.77 17.15
C TRP A 99 3.32 1.99 16.81
N LYS A 100 4.27 2.05 17.73
CA LYS A 100 5.49 1.27 17.72
C LYS A 100 5.82 0.82 19.14
N GLY A 101 6.16 -0.46 19.31
CA GLY A 101 6.47 -1.02 20.62
C GLY A 101 7.00 -2.45 20.50
N TYR A 102 6.68 -3.25 21.50
CA TYR A 102 7.16 -4.63 21.63
C TYR A 102 6.02 -5.57 21.99
N ALA A 103 6.22 -6.85 21.74
CA ALA A 103 5.32 -7.90 22.20
C ALA A 103 5.19 -7.90 23.72
N ALA A 104 3.99 -8.09 24.23
CA ALA A 104 3.72 -8.10 25.68
C ALA A 104 4.49 -9.21 26.44
N ASN A 105 4.80 -10.31 25.77
CA ASN A 105 5.48 -11.48 26.33
C ASN A 105 6.95 -11.61 25.92
N ASN A 106 7.46 -10.70 25.05
CA ASN A 106 8.83 -10.74 24.55
C ASN A 106 9.30 -9.35 24.11
N THR A 107 10.11 -8.70 24.92
CA THR A 107 10.64 -7.35 24.68
C THR A 107 11.69 -7.28 23.54
N ASP A 108 12.10 -8.42 22.98
CA ASP A 108 13.00 -8.45 21.81
C ASP A 108 12.21 -8.44 20.49
N GLU A 109 10.91 -8.70 20.53
CA GLU A 109 10.03 -8.73 19.37
C GLU A 109 9.42 -7.36 19.15
N GLU A 110 10.04 -6.57 18.25
CA GLU A 110 9.55 -5.27 17.82
C GLU A 110 8.25 -5.42 17.03
N LEU A 111 7.30 -4.50 17.25
CA LEU A 111 6.03 -4.42 16.55
C LEU A 111 5.80 -2.97 16.09
N THR A 112 5.31 -2.80 14.86
CA THR A 112 4.98 -1.49 14.30
C THR A 112 3.64 -1.56 13.57
N PHE A 113 2.71 -0.70 13.96
CA PHE A 113 1.38 -0.58 13.36
C PHE A 113 1.32 0.69 12.52
N ILE A 114 1.16 0.51 11.20
CA ILE A 114 1.11 1.59 10.21
C ILE A 114 -0.30 1.65 9.63
N ILE A 115 -0.95 2.79 9.73
CA ILE A 115 -2.27 3.04 9.14
C ILE A 115 -2.14 3.51 7.69
N THR A 116 -3.21 3.38 6.90
CA THR A 116 -3.18 3.76 5.48
C THR A 116 -3.17 5.28 5.27
N GLY A 117 -3.51 6.01 6.30
CA GLY A 117 -3.75 7.44 6.29
C GLY A 117 -5.05 7.75 7.03
N ASP A 118 -6.06 8.19 6.31
CA ASP A 118 -7.40 8.53 6.81
C ASP A 118 -8.21 7.33 7.35
N ILE A 119 -7.77 6.10 7.10
CA ILE A 119 -8.37 4.89 7.66
C ILE A 119 -7.45 4.31 8.74
N ASN A 120 -7.98 4.14 9.94
CA ASN A 120 -7.24 3.76 11.14
C ASN A 120 -7.07 2.23 11.26
N ALA A 121 -6.58 1.60 10.18
CA ALA A 121 -6.32 0.18 10.09
C ALA A 121 -5.05 -0.09 9.27
N MET A 122 -4.47 -1.27 9.42
CA MET A 122 -3.24 -1.68 8.75
C MET A 122 -3.54 -2.72 7.68
N TRP A 123 -3.44 -2.32 6.39
CA TRP A 123 -3.40 -3.26 5.27
C TRP A 123 -2.00 -3.88 5.14
N LEU A 124 -1.92 -5.18 4.83
CA LEU A 124 -0.64 -5.86 4.58
C LEU A 124 0.09 -5.24 3.40
N ARG A 125 -0.60 -4.99 2.31
CA ARG A 125 -0.10 -4.36 1.09
C ARG A 125 0.38 -2.93 1.35
N ASP A 126 -0.49 -2.09 1.91
CA ASP A 126 -0.21 -0.67 2.14
C ASP A 126 1.00 -0.48 3.05
N SER A 127 1.00 -1.10 4.23
CA SER A 127 2.07 -0.95 5.21
C SER A 127 3.44 -1.42 4.70
N SER A 128 3.48 -2.43 3.83
CA SER A 128 4.70 -2.86 3.15
C SER A 128 5.18 -1.80 2.17
N ASN A 129 4.29 -1.31 1.30
CA ASN A 129 4.64 -0.35 0.26
C ASN A 129 4.91 1.07 0.81
N GLN A 130 4.26 1.48 1.89
CA GLN A 130 4.55 2.74 2.58
C GLN A 130 6.00 2.82 3.07
N LEU A 131 6.62 1.69 3.45
CA LEU A 131 8.02 1.64 3.86
C LEU A 131 9.00 1.62 2.67
N GLN A 132 8.58 1.25 1.46
CA GLN A 132 9.45 1.18 0.28
C GLN A 132 10.21 2.49 0.01
N SER A 133 9.58 3.64 0.25
CA SER A 133 10.18 4.96 0.09
C SER A 133 11.47 5.14 0.89
N TYR A 134 11.64 4.38 1.96
CA TYR A 134 12.76 4.50 2.89
C TYR A 134 13.82 3.42 2.73
N LEU A 135 13.72 2.58 1.70
CA LEU A 135 14.77 1.59 1.37
C LEU A 135 16.18 2.22 1.22
N PRO A 136 16.34 3.42 0.61
CA PRO A 136 17.65 4.07 0.54
C PRO A 136 18.23 4.46 1.90
N LEU A 137 17.39 4.58 2.94
CA LEU A 137 17.79 4.90 4.31
C LEU A 137 17.96 3.64 5.18
N LEU A 138 17.58 2.47 4.67
CA LEU A 138 17.57 1.22 5.40
C LEU A 138 18.97 0.63 5.49
N ASN A 139 19.49 0.52 6.71
CA ASN A 139 20.75 -0.14 7.03
C ASN A 139 20.56 -1.06 8.22
N ALA A 140 21.39 -2.10 8.34
CA ALA A 140 21.40 -2.96 9.51
C ALA A 140 21.64 -2.14 10.78
N SER A 141 20.71 -2.20 11.72
CA SER A 141 20.79 -1.44 12.98
C SER A 141 20.02 -2.14 14.09
N SER A 142 20.58 -2.16 15.29
CA SER A 142 19.90 -2.58 16.52
C SER A 142 19.26 -1.41 17.29
N ASP A 143 19.41 -0.17 16.80
CA ASP A 143 18.77 1.00 17.41
C ASP A 143 17.25 0.90 17.27
N PRO A 144 16.48 0.95 18.37
CA PRO A 144 15.04 0.89 18.34
C PRO A 144 14.38 2.10 17.64
N ASN A 145 15.12 3.18 17.39
CA ASN A 145 14.66 4.36 16.67
C ASN A 145 15.12 4.39 15.21
N SER A 146 15.68 3.30 14.69
CA SER A 146 16.12 3.19 13.30
C SER A 146 14.98 2.81 12.35
N ILE A 147 15.17 3.09 11.05
CA ILE A 147 14.31 2.58 9.98
C ILE A 147 14.27 1.05 9.99
N ALA A 148 15.40 0.37 10.27
CA ALA A 148 15.43 -1.09 10.40
C ALA A 148 14.50 -1.62 11.48
N SER A 149 14.36 -0.92 12.60
CA SER A 149 13.41 -1.27 13.66
C SER A 149 11.95 -1.15 13.20
N LEU A 150 11.60 -0.17 12.36
CA LEU A 150 10.26 -0.08 11.76
C LEU A 150 9.97 -1.30 10.89
N TYR A 151 10.90 -1.66 9.99
CA TYR A 151 10.76 -2.83 9.12
C TYR A 151 10.59 -4.11 9.92
N ARG A 152 11.45 -4.37 10.93
CA ARG A 152 11.31 -5.55 11.79
C ARG A 152 9.97 -5.57 12.49
N GLY A 153 9.52 -4.41 12.99
CA GLY A 153 8.22 -4.28 13.64
C GLY A 153 7.04 -4.59 12.73
N VAL A 154 7.05 -4.12 11.48
CA VAL A 154 6.02 -4.42 10.48
C VAL A 154 6.03 -5.89 10.10
N ILE A 155 7.20 -6.47 9.80
CA ILE A 155 7.33 -7.89 9.44
C ILE A 155 6.82 -8.80 10.56
N ASN A 156 7.18 -8.52 11.82
CA ASN A 156 6.70 -9.29 12.96
C ASN A 156 5.18 -9.18 13.15
N LEU A 157 4.63 -7.97 13.03
CA LEU A 157 3.20 -7.73 13.21
C LEU A 157 2.39 -8.37 12.08
N GLN A 158 2.83 -8.23 10.83
CA GLN A 158 2.21 -8.92 9.68
C GLN A 158 2.27 -10.45 9.84
N ALA A 159 3.39 -11.00 10.32
CA ALA A 159 3.50 -12.43 10.60
C ALA A 159 2.45 -12.90 11.62
N ARG A 160 2.17 -12.12 12.67
CA ARG A 160 1.13 -12.42 13.65
C ARG A 160 -0.27 -12.35 13.06
N TYR A 161 -0.53 -11.37 12.21
CA TYR A 161 -1.81 -11.20 11.51
C TYR A 161 -2.08 -12.38 10.56
N LEU A 162 -1.09 -12.79 9.78
CA LEU A 162 -1.19 -13.95 8.89
C LEU A 162 -1.41 -15.27 9.62
N LEU A 163 -0.89 -15.42 10.85
CA LEU A 163 -1.16 -16.59 11.69
C LEU A 163 -2.56 -16.53 12.33
N THR A 164 -3.15 -15.35 12.47
CA THR A 164 -4.46 -15.15 13.06
C THR A 164 -5.57 -15.31 12.02
N ALA A 165 -5.41 -14.70 10.85
CA ALA A 165 -6.43 -14.66 9.80
C ALA A 165 -5.76 -14.55 8.41
N PRO A 166 -5.21 -15.64 7.87
CA PRO A 166 -4.37 -15.59 6.66
C PRO A 166 -5.13 -15.27 5.34
N TYR A 167 -6.46 -15.28 5.38
CA TYR A 167 -7.31 -14.86 4.25
C TYR A 167 -7.73 -13.39 4.31
N CYS A 168 -7.30 -12.63 5.35
CA CYS A 168 -7.71 -11.25 5.52
C CYS A 168 -6.59 -10.29 5.09
N ASN A 169 -6.98 -9.12 4.59
CA ASN A 169 -6.07 -8.11 4.04
C ASN A 169 -5.76 -6.97 5.02
N SER A 170 -6.69 -6.63 5.95
CA SER A 170 -6.53 -5.49 6.84
C SER A 170 -6.86 -5.80 8.29
N PHE A 171 -6.12 -5.18 9.21
CA PHE A 171 -6.06 -5.58 10.59
C PHE A 171 -6.19 -4.40 11.56
N GLN A 172 -6.68 -4.72 12.75
CA GLN A 172 -6.83 -3.81 13.88
C GLN A 172 -5.50 -3.58 14.61
N PRO A 173 -5.37 -2.50 15.40
CA PRO A 173 -4.21 -2.29 16.25
C PRO A 173 -3.95 -3.50 17.15
N PRO A 174 -2.67 -3.90 17.36
CA PRO A 174 -2.37 -4.99 18.27
C PRO A 174 -2.75 -4.60 19.72
N ALA A 175 -3.15 -5.58 20.51
CA ALA A 175 -3.60 -5.35 21.89
C ALA A 175 -2.56 -4.61 22.75
N GLU A 176 -1.27 -4.82 22.47
CA GLU A 176 -0.13 -4.15 23.10
C GLU A 176 -0.13 -2.63 22.93
N SER A 177 -0.76 -2.12 21.88
CA SER A 177 -0.82 -0.69 21.60
C SER A 177 -1.72 0.08 22.57
N GLY A 178 -2.72 -0.60 23.14
CA GLY A 178 -3.78 0.05 23.91
C GLY A 178 -4.73 0.90 23.06
N ILE A 179 -4.55 0.95 21.74
CA ILE A 179 -5.45 1.63 20.81
C ILE A 179 -6.68 0.73 20.61
N PRO A 180 -7.91 1.25 20.80
CA PRO A 180 -9.11 0.46 20.57
C PRO A 180 -9.26 0.10 19.09
N PRO A 181 -9.89 -1.05 18.75
CA PRO A 181 -10.22 -1.38 17.38
C PRO A 181 -11.08 -0.28 16.72
N ALA A 182 -10.78 0.03 15.48
CA ALA A 182 -11.57 0.97 14.68
C ALA A 182 -12.88 0.31 14.23
N GLU A 183 -13.95 1.10 14.11
CA GLU A 183 -15.21 0.64 13.55
C GLU A 183 -15.12 0.59 12.03
N ASN A 184 -15.60 -0.51 11.44
CA ASN A 184 -15.81 -0.65 10.01
C ASN A 184 -17.31 -0.79 9.74
N GLU A 185 -17.98 0.34 9.49
CA GLU A 185 -19.42 0.36 9.25
C GLU A 185 -19.83 -0.49 8.04
N SER A 186 -18.98 -0.51 6.99
CA SER A 186 -19.22 -1.30 5.79
C SER A 186 -19.08 -2.81 6.05
N GLY A 187 -18.14 -3.21 6.90
CA GLY A 187 -17.84 -4.61 7.22
C GLY A 187 -18.81 -5.28 8.20
N ASN A 188 -19.69 -4.51 8.85
CA ASN A 188 -20.62 -5.05 9.87
C ASN A 188 -21.66 -6.06 9.32
N GLN A 189 -21.84 -6.13 8.00
CA GLN A 189 -22.78 -7.02 7.34
C GLN A 189 -22.09 -8.08 6.46
N ASP A 190 -20.77 -8.16 6.53
CA ASP A 190 -20.01 -9.12 5.73
C ASP A 190 -20.18 -10.53 6.27
N ILE A 191 -20.48 -11.48 5.37
CA ILE A 191 -20.54 -12.91 5.66
C ILE A 191 -19.28 -13.53 5.03
N VAL A 192 -18.35 -13.96 5.88
CA VAL A 192 -17.03 -14.43 5.45
C VAL A 192 -16.73 -15.80 6.00
N PHE A 193 -16.18 -16.66 5.15
CA PHE A 193 -15.60 -17.93 5.57
C PHE A 193 -14.14 -18.00 5.03
N PRO A 194 -13.17 -18.37 5.87
CA PRO A 194 -13.25 -18.65 7.31
C PRO A 194 -13.69 -17.46 8.17
N GLU A 195 -14.39 -17.74 9.28
CA GLU A 195 -14.78 -16.70 10.23
C GLU A 195 -13.57 -16.04 10.88
N TYR A 196 -13.67 -14.76 11.17
CA TYR A 196 -12.63 -13.95 11.82
C TYR A 196 -13.18 -13.15 13.00
N SER A 197 -12.29 -12.53 13.78
CA SER A 197 -12.68 -11.66 14.90
C SER A 197 -12.49 -10.19 14.54
N ASN A 198 -13.54 -9.37 14.67
CA ASN A 198 -13.49 -7.93 14.48
C ASN A 198 -12.56 -7.21 15.48
N SER A 199 -12.12 -7.88 16.55
CA SER A 199 -11.14 -7.33 17.47
C SER A 199 -9.71 -7.39 16.94
N SER A 200 -9.43 -8.20 15.91
CA SER A 200 -8.12 -8.38 15.30
C SER A 200 -8.09 -8.03 13.82
N VAL A 201 -9.23 -8.12 13.14
CA VAL A 201 -9.37 -7.87 11.71
C VAL A 201 -10.28 -6.67 11.49
N PHE A 202 -9.88 -5.73 10.64
CA PHE A 202 -10.69 -4.58 10.25
C PHE A 202 -11.63 -4.93 9.09
N GLU A 203 -11.11 -5.55 8.02
CA GLU A 203 -11.85 -6.09 6.89
C GLU A 203 -11.17 -7.37 6.40
N CYS A 204 -11.94 -8.36 5.96
CA CYS A 204 -11.39 -9.64 5.54
C CYS A 204 -11.68 -9.93 4.07
N LYS A 205 -11.03 -9.20 3.19
CA LYS A 205 -11.00 -9.49 1.75
C LYS A 205 -9.76 -10.30 1.41
N TYR A 206 -9.94 -11.43 0.74
CA TYR A 206 -8.80 -12.23 0.30
C TYR A 206 -8.18 -11.65 -0.97
N GLU A 207 -6.98 -11.19 -0.84
CA GLU A 207 -6.14 -10.61 -1.88
C GLU A 207 -4.80 -11.32 -1.92
N LEU A 208 -4.43 -11.91 -3.06
CA LEU A 208 -3.15 -12.59 -3.20
C LEU A 208 -1.96 -11.63 -3.08
N ASP A 209 -2.14 -10.39 -3.48
CA ASP A 209 -1.12 -9.34 -3.36
C ASP A 209 -0.85 -8.94 -1.89
N SER A 210 -1.81 -9.07 -1.00
CA SER A 210 -1.59 -8.91 0.45
C SER A 210 -0.57 -9.94 0.98
N LEU A 211 -0.66 -11.19 0.53
CA LEU A 211 0.34 -12.22 0.85
C LEU A 211 1.69 -11.93 0.17
N ALA A 212 1.65 -11.46 -1.07
CA ALA A 212 2.87 -11.07 -1.81
C ALA A 212 3.59 -9.89 -1.14
N ALA A 213 2.87 -8.93 -0.57
CA ALA A 213 3.44 -7.79 0.12
C ALA A 213 4.22 -8.17 1.39
N PHE A 214 3.80 -9.20 2.11
CA PHE A 214 4.57 -9.76 3.21
C PHE A 214 5.89 -10.40 2.75
N LEU A 215 5.86 -11.08 1.60
CA LEU A 215 7.09 -11.61 0.99
C LEU A 215 8.00 -10.47 0.53
N GLN A 216 7.42 -9.44 -0.08
CA GLN A 216 8.14 -8.25 -0.58
C GLN A 216 8.90 -7.55 0.55
N ILE A 217 8.23 -7.12 1.61
CA ILE A 217 8.89 -6.40 2.71
C ILE A 217 9.96 -7.23 3.40
N SER A 218 9.77 -8.56 3.46
CA SER A 218 10.76 -9.50 3.99
C SER A 218 12.00 -9.57 3.10
N ALA A 219 11.81 -9.69 1.78
CA ALA A 219 12.89 -9.74 0.81
C ALA A 219 13.69 -8.43 0.78
N ASP A 220 13.00 -7.29 0.76
CA ASP A 220 13.63 -5.97 0.69
C ASP A 220 14.40 -5.64 1.98
N TYR A 221 13.87 -5.99 3.16
CA TYR A 221 14.61 -5.87 4.41
C TYR A 221 15.89 -6.70 4.40
N TYR A 222 15.78 -7.94 3.95
CA TYR A 222 16.95 -8.84 3.87
C TYR A 222 17.98 -8.35 2.84
N GLU A 223 17.53 -7.92 1.66
CA GLU A 223 18.42 -7.39 0.61
C GLU A 223 19.24 -6.19 1.12
N ALA A 224 18.60 -5.28 1.85
CA ALA A 224 19.25 -4.08 2.38
C ALA A 224 20.14 -4.34 3.61
N THR A 225 19.82 -5.32 4.45
CA THR A 225 20.49 -5.49 5.76
C THR A 225 21.37 -6.74 5.89
N GLY A 226 21.08 -7.79 5.12
CA GLY A 226 21.68 -9.11 5.27
C GLY A 226 21.33 -9.84 6.58
N ASP A 227 20.36 -9.34 7.36
CA ASP A 227 20.01 -9.84 8.70
C ASP A 227 19.18 -11.13 8.65
N VAL A 228 19.84 -12.25 8.39
CA VAL A 228 19.22 -13.59 8.41
C VAL A 228 18.73 -13.98 9.82
N GLU A 229 19.48 -13.56 10.87
CA GLU A 229 19.20 -13.97 12.25
C GLU A 229 17.82 -13.52 12.71
N PHE A 230 17.37 -12.34 12.27
CA PHE A 230 16.04 -11.80 12.55
C PHE A 230 14.92 -12.77 12.15
N PHE A 231 14.98 -13.34 10.95
CA PHE A 231 13.93 -14.23 10.42
C PHE A 231 13.82 -15.56 11.14
N GLY A 232 14.86 -15.96 11.89
CA GLY A 232 14.88 -17.17 12.71
C GLY A 232 14.32 -17.00 14.13
N LYS A 233 14.07 -15.74 14.58
CA LYS A 233 13.80 -15.45 16.00
C LYS A 233 12.34 -15.61 16.42
N PHE A 234 11.38 -15.29 15.54
CA PHE A 234 9.96 -15.16 15.93
C PHE A 234 9.04 -16.03 15.07
N GLN A 235 7.93 -15.46 14.58
CA GLN A 235 6.89 -16.23 13.88
C GLN A 235 7.02 -16.25 12.35
N TRP A 236 8.03 -15.58 11.79
CA TRP A 236 8.14 -15.39 10.34
C TRP A 236 8.06 -16.69 9.54
N ALA A 237 8.83 -17.71 9.91
CA ALA A 237 8.83 -18.99 9.18
C ALA A 237 7.47 -19.70 9.20
N LYS A 238 6.72 -19.59 10.31
CA LYS A 238 5.36 -20.14 10.40
C LYS A 238 4.37 -19.32 9.58
N ALA A 239 4.53 -17.99 9.53
CA ALA A 239 3.72 -17.13 8.68
C ALA A 239 3.94 -17.47 7.18
N ILE A 240 5.19 -17.72 6.76
CA ILE A 240 5.50 -18.23 5.41
C ILE A 240 4.78 -19.57 5.14
N GLU A 241 4.78 -20.50 6.09
CA GLU A 241 4.03 -21.77 5.94
C GLU A 241 2.54 -21.51 5.74
N ALA A 242 1.92 -20.65 6.56
CA ALA A 242 0.51 -20.26 6.42
C ALA A 242 0.22 -19.59 5.05
N VAL A 243 1.09 -18.70 4.58
CA VAL A 243 0.99 -18.10 3.23
C VAL A 243 0.99 -19.16 2.14
N LEU A 244 1.89 -20.13 2.22
CA LEU A 244 1.97 -21.22 1.24
C LEU A 244 0.77 -22.18 1.30
N ASP A 245 0.19 -22.38 2.47
CA ASP A 245 -0.98 -23.22 2.64
C ASP A 245 -2.22 -22.56 2.06
N VAL A 246 -2.45 -21.26 2.33
CA VAL A 246 -3.51 -20.47 1.68
C VAL A 246 -3.32 -20.46 0.16
N ALA A 247 -2.10 -20.22 -0.33
CA ALA A 247 -1.83 -20.25 -1.77
C ALA A 247 -2.20 -21.60 -2.40
N ASN A 248 -1.88 -22.70 -1.71
CA ASN A 248 -2.26 -24.05 -2.18
C ASN A 248 -3.77 -24.26 -2.18
N ASP A 249 -4.47 -23.86 -1.13
CA ASP A 249 -5.93 -23.98 -1.04
C ASP A 249 -6.62 -23.16 -2.14
N MET A 250 -6.11 -21.98 -2.43
CA MET A 250 -6.65 -21.09 -3.46
C MET A 250 -6.26 -21.50 -4.90
N MET A 251 -5.52 -22.59 -5.11
CA MET A 251 -5.31 -23.21 -6.41
C MET A 251 -6.39 -24.28 -6.75
N LEU A 252 -7.27 -24.63 -5.79
CA LEU A 252 -8.32 -25.62 -6.01
C LEU A 252 -9.32 -25.13 -7.07
N PRO A 253 -9.75 -26.01 -8.02
CA PRO A 253 -10.76 -25.65 -9.01
C PRO A 253 -12.16 -25.58 -8.39
N THR A 254 -13.11 -25.02 -9.13
CA THR A 254 -14.52 -24.99 -8.68
C THR A 254 -15.17 -26.37 -8.74
N TYR A 255 -14.79 -27.19 -9.70
CA TYR A 255 -15.42 -28.50 -9.92
C TYR A 255 -14.42 -29.65 -9.72
N GLY A 256 -14.87 -30.67 -9.00
CA GLY A 256 -14.16 -31.94 -8.89
C GLY A 256 -14.16 -32.77 -10.19
N PRO A 257 -13.41 -33.88 -10.21
CA PRO A 257 -13.33 -34.75 -11.39
C PRO A 257 -14.68 -35.37 -11.82
N ASP A 258 -15.62 -35.48 -10.90
CA ASP A 258 -17.00 -35.97 -11.09
C ASP A 258 -17.99 -34.86 -11.51
N GLY A 259 -17.53 -33.62 -11.62
CA GLY A 259 -18.34 -32.45 -11.93
C GLY A 259 -19.08 -31.84 -10.71
N ALA A 260 -18.90 -32.41 -9.53
CA ALA A 260 -19.46 -31.84 -8.33
C ALA A 260 -18.76 -30.53 -7.94
N VAL A 261 -19.50 -29.55 -7.40
CA VAL A 261 -18.93 -28.33 -6.87
C VAL A 261 -18.13 -28.66 -5.61
N LEU A 262 -16.85 -28.26 -5.58
CA LEU A 262 -16.00 -28.40 -4.41
C LEU A 262 -16.31 -27.29 -3.40
N GLN A 263 -16.11 -27.58 -2.13
CA GLN A 263 -16.19 -26.56 -1.10
C GLN A 263 -15.11 -25.51 -1.32
N SER A 264 -15.50 -24.24 -1.43
CA SER A 264 -14.53 -23.15 -1.52
C SER A 264 -13.78 -22.97 -0.21
N PRO A 265 -12.46 -22.81 -0.21
CA PRO A 265 -11.69 -22.49 0.98
C PRO A 265 -11.97 -21.08 1.51
N TYR A 266 -12.52 -20.21 0.69
CA TYR A 266 -12.86 -18.83 1.03
C TYR A 266 -14.17 -18.43 0.36
N THR A 267 -15.06 -17.75 1.12
CA THR A 267 -16.27 -17.10 0.62
C THR A 267 -16.44 -15.73 1.24
N TRP A 268 -17.03 -14.80 0.51
CA TRP A 268 -17.29 -13.46 1.00
C TRP A 268 -18.51 -12.84 0.34
N GLU A 269 -19.46 -12.36 1.15
CA GLU A 269 -20.68 -11.71 0.70
C GLU A 269 -20.93 -10.43 1.49
N ARG A 270 -21.40 -9.39 0.78
CA ARG A 270 -21.91 -8.13 1.34
C ARG A 270 -23.23 -7.77 0.69
N THR A 271 -24.20 -7.30 1.47
CA THR A 271 -25.42 -6.71 0.94
C THR A 271 -25.09 -5.30 0.44
N THR A 272 -25.00 -5.13 -0.86
CA THR A 272 -24.57 -3.89 -1.50
C THR A 272 -25.29 -3.66 -2.82
N THR A 273 -25.34 -2.40 -3.28
CA THR A 273 -25.79 -2.05 -4.62
C THR A 273 -24.63 -1.91 -5.62
N ARG A 274 -23.38 -2.04 -5.15
CA ARG A 274 -22.17 -1.98 -5.96
C ARG A 274 -21.68 -3.38 -6.26
N ALA A 275 -21.69 -3.78 -7.53
CA ALA A 275 -21.32 -5.12 -7.97
C ALA A 275 -19.87 -5.50 -7.66
N THR A 276 -18.98 -4.52 -7.49
CA THR A 276 -17.57 -4.71 -7.16
C THR A 276 -17.31 -4.94 -5.66
N GLU A 277 -18.33 -4.77 -4.82
CA GLU A 277 -18.22 -4.92 -3.37
C GLU A 277 -18.78 -6.25 -2.85
N THR A 278 -18.96 -7.27 -3.69
CA THR A 278 -19.39 -8.62 -3.29
C THR A 278 -18.92 -9.64 -4.32
N LEU A 279 -18.75 -10.90 -3.89
CA LEU A 279 -18.47 -11.98 -4.81
C LEU A 279 -19.76 -12.56 -5.39
N ALA A 280 -19.69 -13.01 -6.66
CA ALA A 280 -20.78 -13.73 -7.30
C ALA A 280 -20.98 -15.13 -6.69
N ASN A 281 -22.11 -15.76 -7.01
CA ASN A 281 -22.41 -17.16 -6.70
C ASN A 281 -22.30 -17.48 -5.19
N ASP A 282 -23.08 -16.76 -4.39
CA ASP A 282 -23.14 -16.95 -2.93
C ASP A 282 -21.74 -16.87 -2.29
N GLY A 283 -20.97 -15.88 -2.69
CA GLY A 283 -19.66 -15.57 -2.12
C GLY A 283 -18.49 -16.42 -2.61
N ILE A 284 -18.68 -17.44 -3.45
CA ILE A 284 -17.59 -18.29 -3.95
C ILE A 284 -16.84 -17.68 -5.15
N GLY A 285 -17.39 -16.62 -5.75
CA GLY A 285 -16.89 -16.02 -6.98
C GLY A 285 -17.25 -16.81 -8.25
N ASN A 286 -16.80 -16.36 -9.41
CA ASN A 286 -17.02 -17.07 -10.68
C ASN A 286 -16.16 -18.33 -10.76
N PRO A 287 -16.63 -19.38 -11.49
CA PRO A 287 -15.93 -20.65 -11.61
C PRO A 287 -14.51 -20.54 -12.14
N VAL A 288 -13.63 -21.38 -11.63
CA VAL A 288 -12.21 -21.50 -12.03
C VAL A 288 -11.93 -22.91 -12.50
N ALA A 289 -11.22 -23.01 -13.64
CA ALA A 289 -10.86 -24.29 -14.24
C ALA A 289 -9.77 -25.03 -13.45
N ASN A 290 -9.76 -26.35 -13.58
CA ASN A 290 -8.70 -27.19 -13.03
C ASN A 290 -7.41 -27.10 -13.85
N GLY A 291 -6.27 -27.23 -13.19
CA GLY A 291 -4.97 -27.46 -13.81
C GLY A 291 -4.31 -26.22 -14.42
N THR A 292 -4.76 -25.01 -14.10
CA THR A 292 -4.11 -23.77 -14.56
C THR A 292 -2.77 -23.53 -13.88
N GLY A 293 -2.59 -24.01 -12.64
CA GLY A 293 -1.41 -23.73 -11.82
C GLY A 293 -1.36 -22.29 -11.28
N LEU A 294 -2.40 -21.48 -11.50
CA LEU A 294 -2.54 -20.12 -10.96
C LEU A 294 -3.30 -20.13 -9.63
N ILE A 295 -3.02 -19.12 -8.81
CA ILE A 295 -3.66 -18.90 -7.51
C ILE A 295 -4.81 -17.91 -7.69
N ARG A 296 -5.98 -18.21 -7.11
CA ARG A 296 -7.11 -17.29 -7.07
C ARG A 296 -6.81 -16.08 -6.20
N SER A 297 -7.35 -14.93 -6.57
CA SER A 297 -7.55 -13.75 -5.74
C SER A 297 -9.03 -13.39 -5.79
N ALA A 298 -9.68 -13.30 -4.64
CA ALA A 298 -11.09 -12.95 -4.59
C ALA A 298 -11.31 -11.47 -4.85
N PHE A 299 -10.38 -10.66 -4.38
CA PHE A 299 -10.36 -9.21 -4.57
C PHE A 299 -9.07 -8.76 -5.26
N ARG A 300 -9.13 -7.56 -5.85
CA ARG A 300 -8.03 -6.82 -6.43
C ARG A 300 -7.38 -5.94 -5.37
N PRO A 301 -6.18 -5.40 -5.58
CA PRO A 301 -5.54 -4.46 -4.65
C PRO A 301 -6.33 -3.15 -4.45
N SER A 302 -7.37 -2.91 -5.23
CA SER A 302 -8.35 -1.83 -5.04
C SER A 302 -9.47 -2.15 -4.05
N ASP A 303 -9.46 -3.31 -3.42
CA ASP A 303 -10.55 -3.87 -2.61
C ASP A 303 -11.83 -4.20 -3.41
N ASP A 304 -11.79 -4.15 -4.74
CA ASP A 304 -12.88 -4.59 -5.63
C ASP A 304 -12.83 -6.08 -5.90
N SER A 305 -13.98 -6.73 -5.97
CA SER A 305 -14.09 -8.14 -6.32
C SER A 305 -13.60 -8.40 -7.75
N THR A 306 -12.88 -9.51 -7.94
CA THR A 306 -12.49 -9.98 -9.26
C THR A 306 -13.69 -10.48 -10.05
N ILE A 307 -13.70 -10.24 -11.37
CA ILE A 307 -14.65 -10.88 -12.29
C ILE A 307 -14.23 -12.35 -12.49
N PHE A 308 -12.96 -12.58 -12.83
CA PHE A 308 -12.37 -13.90 -12.90
C PHE A 308 -11.24 -14.01 -11.87
N GLN A 309 -11.33 -14.98 -10.99
CA GLN A 309 -10.50 -15.04 -9.78
C GLN A 309 -8.99 -15.30 -10.03
N LEU A 310 -8.58 -15.73 -11.23
CA LEU A 310 -7.17 -15.85 -11.55
C LEU A 310 -6.62 -14.50 -11.99
N TYR A 311 -6.34 -13.64 -11.00
CA TYR A 311 -5.83 -12.29 -11.17
C TYR A 311 -4.33 -12.33 -11.49
N ILE A 312 -3.97 -11.99 -12.73
CA ILE A 312 -2.61 -12.20 -13.25
C ILE A 312 -1.58 -11.29 -12.55
N PRO A 313 -1.81 -9.98 -12.32
CA PRO A 313 -0.81 -9.14 -11.67
C PRO A 313 -0.42 -9.61 -10.26
N ALA A 314 -1.38 -10.09 -9.45
CA ALA A 314 -1.06 -10.62 -8.14
C ALA A 314 -0.27 -11.94 -8.20
N ASN A 315 -0.57 -12.83 -9.17
CA ASN A 315 0.24 -14.02 -9.42
C ASN A 315 1.67 -13.67 -9.87
N MET A 316 1.84 -12.61 -10.69
CA MET A 316 3.15 -12.10 -11.08
C MET A 316 3.93 -11.63 -9.83
N MET A 317 3.35 -10.75 -9.01
CA MET A 317 3.98 -10.21 -7.80
C MET A 317 4.34 -11.32 -6.80
N PHE A 318 3.41 -12.24 -6.54
CA PHE A 318 3.64 -13.36 -5.63
C PHE A 318 4.79 -14.25 -6.11
N SER A 319 4.82 -14.59 -7.41
CA SER A 319 5.92 -15.39 -7.99
C SER A 319 7.28 -14.68 -7.91
N SER A 320 7.30 -13.33 -8.04
CA SER A 320 8.53 -12.53 -7.98
C SER A 320 9.18 -12.59 -6.60
N TYR A 321 8.38 -12.44 -5.55
CA TYR A 321 8.93 -12.36 -4.18
C TYR A 321 9.08 -13.72 -3.49
N LEU A 322 8.51 -14.80 -4.03
CA LEU A 322 8.77 -16.16 -3.52
C LEU A 322 10.25 -16.57 -3.63
N ALA A 323 10.92 -16.24 -4.73
CA ALA A 323 12.31 -16.67 -4.95
C ALA A 323 13.30 -16.02 -3.96
N PRO A 324 13.35 -14.68 -3.77
CA PRO A 324 14.22 -14.05 -2.78
C PRO A 324 13.86 -14.45 -1.35
N THR A 325 12.56 -14.62 -1.04
CA THR A 325 12.14 -15.09 0.29
C THR A 325 12.55 -16.57 0.54
N ALA A 326 12.56 -17.41 -0.50
CA ALA A 326 13.10 -18.77 -0.40
C ALA A 326 14.59 -18.78 -0.10
N GLU A 327 15.36 -17.81 -0.58
CA GLU A 327 16.77 -17.66 -0.24
C GLU A 327 16.94 -17.39 1.26
N ILE A 328 16.15 -16.48 1.84
CA ILE A 328 16.15 -16.23 3.30
C ILE A 328 15.85 -17.52 4.05
N MET A 329 14.75 -18.20 3.67
CA MET A 329 14.31 -19.45 4.31
C MET A 329 15.40 -20.53 4.28
N SER A 330 16.14 -20.64 3.17
CA SER A 330 17.22 -21.63 3.01
C SER A 330 18.40 -21.41 3.97
N LYS A 331 18.60 -20.17 4.42
CA LYS A 331 19.68 -19.77 5.33
C LYS A 331 19.37 -20.00 6.81
N LEU A 332 18.13 -20.38 7.16
CA LEU A 332 17.73 -20.64 8.55
C LEU A 332 18.22 -21.99 9.12
N ASN A 333 18.96 -22.77 8.35
CA ASN A 333 19.70 -23.97 8.78
C ASN A 333 18.87 -25.04 9.53
N SER A 334 17.59 -25.24 9.22
CA SER A 334 16.78 -26.34 9.72
C SER A 334 16.23 -27.23 8.58
N THR A 335 15.89 -28.49 8.88
CA THR A 335 15.31 -29.39 7.87
C THR A 335 13.96 -28.89 7.37
N SER A 336 13.14 -28.29 8.24
CA SER A 336 11.85 -27.71 7.88
C SER A 336 12.02 -26.48 6.99
N SER A 337 12.93 -25.57 7.31
CA SER A 337 13.18 -24.39 6.48
C SER A 337 13.75 -24.76 5.11
N ALA A 338 14.60 -25.78 5.00
CA ALA A 338 15.07 -26.28 3.70
C ALA A 338 13.92 -26.83 2.83
N ALA A 339 12.95 -27.53 3.43
CA ALA A 339 11.77 -28.04 2.72
C ALA A 339 10.85 -26.90 2.26
N LEU A 340 10.61 -25.88 3.12
CA LEU A 340 9.84 -24.69 2.77
C LEU A 340 10.52 -23.89 1.65
N ALA A 341 11.83 -23.66 1.73
CA ALA A 341 12.58 -22.96 0.69
C ALA A 341 12.44 -23.64 -0.68
N LYS A 342 12.52 -24.98 -0.70
CA LYS A 342 12.29 -25.75 -1.94
C LYS A 342 10.86 -25.60 -2.46
N ARG A 343 9.84 -25.66 -1.57
CA ARG A 343 8.43 -25.46 -1.93
C ARG A 343 8.22 -24.08 -2.55
N MET A 344 8.79 -23.03 -1.94
CA MET A 344 8.71 -21.65 -2.44
C MET A 344 9.34 -21.49 -3.82
N SER A 345 10.59 -21.97 -4.00
CA SER A 345 11.29 -21.87 -5.29
C SER A 345 10.55 -22.61 -6.40
N SER A 346 10.06 -23.84 -6.11
CA SER A 346 9.29 -24.62 -7.08
C SER A 346 7.95 -23.96 -7.43
N LEU A 347 7.28 -23.34 -6.45
CA LEU A 347 6.02 -22.61 -6.69
C LEU A 347 6.27 -21.34 -7.51
N SER A 348 7.34 -20.58 -7.23
CA SER A 348 7.73 -19.41 -8.03
C SER A 348 7.90 -19.75 -9.51
N GLU A 349 8.65 -20.82 -9.80
CA GLU A 349 8.89 -21.29 -11.18
C GLU A 349 7.59 -21.78 -11.86
N SER A 350 6.79 -22.58 -11.16
CA SER A 350 5.54 -23.11 -11.72
C SER A 350 4.52 -22.00 -11.99
N LEU A 351 4.42 -20.97 -11.14
CA LEU A 351 3.57 -19.81 -11.36
C LEU A 351 3.99 -19.01 -12.59
N ARG A 352 5.28 -18.76 -12.79
CA ARG A 352 5.77 -18.07 -13.99
C ARG A 352 5.37 -18.81 -15.26
N ASN A 353 5.54 -20.13 -15.28
CA ASN A 353 5.11 -20.96 -16.42
C ASN A 353 3.59 -20.94 -16.62
N ALA A 354 2.82 -20.93 -15.53
CA ALA A 354 1.36 -20.84 -15.58
C ALA A 354 0.88 -19.47 -16.12
N ILE A 355 1.52 -18.38 -15.72
CA ILE A 355 1.24 -17.03 -16.21
C ILE A 355 1.49 -16.94 -17.72
N GLU A 356 2.63 -17.43 -18.22
CA GLU A 356 2.93 -17.41 -19.65
C GLU A 356 1.96 -18.30 -20.47
N THR A 357 1.47 -19.39 -19.87
CA THR A 357 0.57 -20.33 -20.54
C THR A 357 -0.89 -19.87 -20.53
N HIS A 358 -1.37 -19.35 -19.43
CA HIS A 358 -2.79 -19.06 -19.19
C HIS A 358 -3.11 -17.57 -19.04
N GLY A 359 -2.11 -16.75 -18.65
CA GLY A 359 -2.25 -15.32 -18.40
C GLY A 359 -2.03 -14.43 -19.62
N THR A 360 -1.80 -15.01 -20.81
CA THR A 360 -1.60 -14.25 -22.05
C THR A 360 -2.74 -14.46 -23.04
N VAL A 361 -2.93 -13.51 -23.96
CA VAL A 361 -3.95 -13.56 -25.02
C VAL A 361 -3.45 -12.84 -26.27
N ASP A 362 -3.80 -13.37 -27.46
CA ASP A 362 -3.55 -12.70 -28.74
C ASP A 362 -4.63 -11.65 -28.98
N HIS A 363 -4.26 -10.37 -28.89
CA HIS A 363 -5.15 -9.25 -29.16
C HIS A 363 -5.06 -8.83 -30.63
N PRO A 364 -6.20 -8.61 -31.35
CA PRO A 364 -6.20 -8.39 -32.80
C PRO A 364 -5.45 -7.12 -33.26
N VAL A 365 -5.23 -6.16 -32.38
CA VAL A 365 -4.54 -4.89 -32.69
C VAL A 365 -3.15 -4.84 -32.10
N TYR A 366 -2.97 -5.29 -30.86
CA TYR A 366 -1.73 -5.15 -30.10
C TYR A 366 -0.82 -6.37 -30.15
N GLY A 367 -1.27 -7.50 -30.73
CA GLY A 367 -0.52 -8.76 -30.67
C GLY A 367 -0.68 -9.47 -29.33
N LYS A 368 0.32 -10.22 -28.91
CA LYS A 368 0.28 -10.94 -27.63
C LYS A 368 0.40 -9.97 -26.46
N ILE A 369 -0.53 -10.04 -25.52
CA ILE A 369 -0.61 -9.20 -24.31
C ILE A 369 -0.83 -10.07 -23.08
N TYR A 370 -0.55 -9.54 -21.89
CA TYR A 370 -1.04 -10.12 -20.64
C TYR A 370 -2.51 -9.78 -20.42
N ALA A 371 -3.30 -10.76 -19.97
CA ALA A 371 -4.66 -10.54 -19.51
C ALA A 371 -4.64 -10.04 -18.05
N PHE A 372 -5.64 -9.25 -17.66
CA PHE A 372 -5.79 -8.77 -16.29
C PHE A 372 -6.33 -9.88 -15.38
N GLU A 373 -7.39 -10.56 -15.80
CA GLU A 373 -7.98 -11.71 -15.12
C GLU A 373 -8.32 -12.82 -16.10
N VAL A 374 -8.26 -14.06 -15.66
CA VAL A 374 -8.66 -15.24 -16.43
C VAL A 374 -9.44 -16.23 -15.56
N ASP A 375 -10.23 -17.12 -16.19
CA ASP A 375 -11.00 -18.18 -15.51
C ASP A 375 -10.45 -19.61 -15.76
N GLY A 376 -9.55 -19.75 -16.73
CA GLY A 376 -9.04 -21.03 -17.21
C GLY A 376 -9.96 -21.76 -18.19
N PHE A 377 -11.23 -21.33 -18.37
CA PHE A 377 -12.17 -21.86 -19.35
C PHE A 377 -12.14 -21.12 -20.69
N GLY A 378 -11.41 -20.02 -20.78
CA GLY A 378 -11.31 -19.19 -21.97
C GLY A 378 -11.80 -17.75 -21.76
N GLY A 379 -12.40 -17.44 -20.61
CA GLY A 379 -12.75 -16.08 -20.21
C GLY A 379 -11.51 -15.22 -19.96
N ARG A 380 -11.59 -13.95 -20.36
CA ARG A 380 -10.50 -12.96 -20.24
C ARG A 380 -11.07 -11.59 -19.89
N VAL A 381 -10.46 -10.91 -18.94
CA VAL A 381 -10.63 -9.47 -18.71
C VAL A 381 -9.40 -8.77 -19.26
N ILE A 382 -9.63 -7.81 -20.18
CA ILE A 382 -8.58 -7.01 -20.82
C ILE A 382 -8.78 -5.58 -20.39
N MET A 383 -8.02 -5.16 -19.40
CA MET A 383 -7.96 -3.82 -18.83
C MET A 383 -6.71 -3.71 -17.94
N ASP A 384 -6.51 -2.59 -17.32
CA ASP A 384 -5.66 -2.45 -16.14
C ASP A 384 -6.34 -1.54 -15.12
N ASP A 385 -5.95 -1.67 -13.87
CA ASP A 385 -6.36 -0.88 -12.71
C ASP A 385 -5.16 -0.12 -12.16
N ALA A 386 -5.40 1.02 -11.56
CA ALA A 386 -4.34 1.91 -11.07
C ALA A 386 -3.57 1.37 -9.86
N ASN A 387 -4.14 0.43 -9.13
CA ASN A 387 -3.52 -0.13 -7.94
C ASN A 387 -2.35 -1.07 -8.27
N ILE A 388 -1.43 -1.22 -7.32
CA ILE A 388 -0.29 -2.13 -7.42
C ILE A 388 -0.58 -3.39 -6.59
N PRO A 389 -0.47 -4.57 -7.20
CA PRO A 389 -0.02 -4.86 -8.56
C PRO A 389 -1.10 -4.64 -9.64
N GLY A 390 -0.73 -3.99 -10.75
CA GLY A 390 -1.44 -3.95 -12.02
C GLY A 390 -0.55 -4.49 -13.13
N LEU A 391 -1.04 -4.56 -14.36
CA LEU A 391 -0.24 -5.00 -15.51
C LEU A 391 0.89 -4.01 -15.84
N LEU A 392 0.60 -2.70 -15.76
CA LEU A 392 1.60 -1.64 -15.96
C LEU A 392 2.73 -1.75 -14.96
N SER A 393 2.45 -2.13 -13.71
CA SER A 393 3.43 -2.17 -12.62
C SER A 393 4.28 -3.45 -12.59
N ALA A 394 4.14 -4.40 -13.54
CA ALA A 394 4.85 -5.67 -13.51
C ALA A 394 6.39 -5.54 -13.38
N PRO A 395 7.08 -4.66 -14.12
CA PRO A 395 8.53 -4.44 -13.92
C PRO A 395 8.86 -3.79 -12.57
N PHE A 396 7.99 -2.91 -12.06
CA PHE A 396 8.18 -2.23 -10.78
C PHE A 396 8.31 -3.21 -9.60
N PHE A 397 7.47 -4.25 -9.55
CA PHE A 397 7.61 -5.31 -8.54
C PHE A 397 8.52 -6.48 -9.00
N LYS A 398 9.48 -6.17 -9.90
CA LYS A 398 10.58 -7.06 -10.31
C LYS A 398 10.11 -8.36 -11.00
N TYR A 399 8.90 -8.39 -11.62
CA TYR A 399 8.49 -9.54 -12.41
C TYR A 399 9.30 -9.60 -13.73
N PRO A 400 9.91 -10.75 -14.07
CA PRO A 400 10.68 -10.90 -15.30
C PRO A 400 9.73 -11.04 -16.50
N VAL A 401 9.20 -9.92 -16.98
CA VAL A 401 8.25 -9.89 -18.10
C VAL A 401 8.88 -10.38 -19.40
N ASN A 402 8.06 -10.97 -20.28
CA ASN A 402 8.44 -11.06 -21.69
C ASN A 402 8.34 -9.66 -22.31
N GLU A 403 9.47 -9.12 -22.78
CA GLU A 403 9.59 -7.73 -23.23
C GLU A 403 8.56 -7.33 -24.32
N GLU A 404 8.36 -8.18 -25.34
CA GLU A 404 7.40 -7.93 -26.42
C GLU A 404 5.96 -7.94 -25.88
N THR A 405 5.61 -8.97 -25.10
CA THR A 405 4.27 -9.09 -24.51
C THR A 405 3.98 -7.92 -23.57
N TYR A 406 4.96 -7.50 -22.79
CA TYR A 406 4.80 -6.36 -21.88
C TYR A 406 4.68 -5.03 -22.64
N ALA A 407 5.51 -4.79 -23.66
CA ALA A 407 5.41 -3.60 -24.49
C ALA A 407 4.02 -3.48 -25.14
N ASN A 408 3.51 -4.58 -25.72
CA ASN A 408 2.17 -4.63 -26.29
C ASN A 408 1.07 -4.38 -25.23
N THR A 409 1.25 -4.93 -24.02
CA THR A 409 0.33 -4.74 -22.90
C THR A 409 0.34 -3.27 -22.46
N ARG A 410 1.53 -2.67 -22.31
CA ARG A 410 1.71 -1.27 -21.94
C ARG A 410 1.04 -0.33 -22.94
N ASP A 411 1.20 -0.56 -24.24
CA ASP A 411 0.55 0.22 -25.29
C ASP A 411 -0.98 0.12 -25.21
N LEU A 412 -1.51 -1.05 -24.89
CA LEU A 412 -2.95 -1.23 -24.70
C LEU A 412 -3.45 -0.48 -23.46
N VAL A 413 -2.83 -0.71 -22.30
CA VAL A 413 -3.37 -0.19 -21.01
C VAL A 413 -3.23 1.32 -20.89
N LEU A 414 -2.29 1.94 -21.61
CA LEU A 414 -2.14 3.40 -21.73
C LEU A 414 -2.90 4.03 -22.90
N SER A 415 -3.84 3.30 -23.48
CA SER A 415 -4.67 3.76 -24.59
C SER A 415 -6.16 3.75 -24.24
N SER A 416 -6.98 4.28 -25.15
CA SER A 416 -8.45 4.20 -25.02
C SER A 416 -9.03 2.79 -25.15
N THR A 417 -8.20 1.78 -25.41
CA THR A 417 -8.61 0.36 -25.40
C THR A 417 -8.77 -0.15 -23.98
N ASN A 418 -8.01 0.40 -23.03
CA ASN A 418 -8.28 0.21 -21.60
C ASN A 418 -9.49 1.08 -21.20
N PRO A 419 -10.63 0.47 -20.77
CA PRO A 419 -11.82 1.24 -20.41
C PRO A 419 -11.63 2.16 -19.21
N TYR A 420 -10.59 1.94 -18.43
CA TYR A 420 -10.24 2.73 -17.25
C TYR A 420 -9.03 3.66 -17.44
N PHE A 421 -8.55 3.84 -18.68
CA PHE A 421 -7.61 4.92 -18.97
C PHE A 421 -8.37 6.24 -19.14
N MET A 422 -8.41 7.03 -18.08
CA MET A 422 -9.09 8.33 -18.04
C MET A 422 -8.29 9.37 -18.81
N ARG A 423 -9.00 10.27 -19.51
CA ARG A 423 -8.39 11.35 -20.30
C ARG A 423 -9.16 12.63 -20.12
N GLY A 424 -8.50 13.67 -19.66
CA GLY A 424 -9.09 14.98 -19.44
C GLY A 424 -8.04 16.08 -19.38
N PRO A 425 -8.44 17.34 -19.24
CA PRO A 425 -7.52 18.47 -19.19
C PRO A 425 -6.72 18.55 -17.87
N VAL A 426 -7.15 17.85 -16.80
CA VAL A 426 -6.48 17.86 -15.49
C VAL A 426 -5.43 16.77 -15.43
N ILE A 427 -5.81 15.52 -15.67
CA ILE A 427 -4.92 14.36 -15.58
C ILE A 427 -5.34 13.28 -16.57
N ASN A 428 -4.35 12.59 -17.16
CA ASN A 428 -4.52 11.43 -18.03
C ASN A 428 -3.82 10.23 -17.39
N ALA A 429 -4.57 9.38 -16.70
CA ALA A 429 -4.01 8.22 -16.03
C ALA A 429 -5.01 7.06 -15.98
N ILE A 430 -4.51 5.87 -15.65
CA ILE A 430 -5.36 4.73 -15.35
C ILE A 430 -6.10 5.03 -14.03
N GLY A 431 -7.37 4.72 -13.98
CA GLY A 431 -8.20 4.67 -12.79
C GLY A 431 -8.64 3.23 -12.50
N GLY A 432 -9.88 3.01 -12.12
CA GLY A 432 -10.39 1.67 -11.85
C GLY A 432 -11.89 1.65 -11.59
N PRO A 433 -12.47 0.45 -11.43
CA PRO A 433 -13.87 0.30 -11.04
C PRO A 433 -14.18 0.90 -9.67
N HIS A 434 -13.19 0.95 -8.79
CA HIS A 434 -13.32 1.39 -7.39
C HIS A 434 -13.95 2.78 -7.27
N GLN A 435 -13.38 3.76 -7.95
CA GLN A 435 -13.91 5.12 -8.00
C GLN A 435 -14.77 5.39 -9.26
N GLY A 436 -14.73 4.45 -10.23
CA GLY A 436 -15.53 4.50 -11.43
C GLY A 436 -14.98 5.40 -12.54
N PRO A 437 -15.74 5.51 -13.66
CA PRO A 437 -15.31 6.28 -14.82
C PRO A 437 -15.13 7.77 -14.53
N GLY A 438 -14.05 8.36 -15.07
CA GLY A 438 -13.71 9.77 -14.91
C GLY A 438 -12.71 10.06 -13.79
N MET A 439 -12.51 9.13 -12.86
CA MET A 439 -11.57 9.26 -11.73
C MET A 439 -10.25 8.60 -12.10
N ALA A 440 -9.23 9.42 -12.38
CA ALA A 440 -7.86 8.98 -12.64
C ALA A 440 -7.06 8.91 -11.34
N TRP A 441 -6.11 7.98 -11.25
CA TRP A 441 -5.29 7.82 -10.06
C TRP A 441 -3.86 8.31 -10.31
N PRO A 442 -3.36 9.31 -9.55
CA PRO A 442 -1.97 9.76 -9.65
C PRO A 442 -0.95 8.64 -9.45
N MET A 443 -1.28 7.61 -8.65
CA MET A 443 -0.44 6.42 -8.46
C MET A 443 -0.11 5.74 -9.80
N ALA A 444 -1.06 5.67 -10.74
CA ALA A 444 -0.80 5.08 -12.06
C ALA A 444 0.17 5.94 -12.90
N SER A 445 0.11 7.28 -12.80
CA SER A 445 1.11 8.17 -13.40
C SER A 445 2.50 7.95 -12.79
N ILE A 446 2.58 7.77 -11.48
CA ILE A 446 3.86 7.45 -10.80
C ILE A 446 4.42 6.12 -11.29
N VAL A 447 3.60 5.07 -11.41
CA VAL A 447 4.01 3.77 -11.97
C VAL A 447 4.44 3.91 -13.43
N ARG A 448 3.76 4.74 -14.21
CA ARG A 448 4.12 5.01 -15.60
C ARG A 448 5.52 5.63 -15.70
N ILE A 449 5.88 6.51 -14.78
CA ILE A 449 7.23 7.08 -14.66
C ILE A 449 8.26 5.99 -14.31
N PHE A 450 8.01 5.14 -13.33
CA PHE A 450 8.90 4.04 -12.96
C PHE A 450 9.18 3.07 -14.11
N THR A 451 8.22 2.90 -15.01
CA THR A 451 8.27 1.93 -16.11
C THR A 451 8.54 2.56 -17.48
N SER A 452 9.02 3.80 -17.51
CA SER A 452 9.38 4.54 -18.73
C SER A 452 10.84 4.98 -18.73
N ASP A 453 11.48 4.87 -19.90
CA ASP A 453 12.77 5.48 -20.21
C ASP A 453 12.63 6.72 -21.11
N ASP A 454 11.41 7.04 -21.57
CA ASP A 454 11.12 8.22 -22.39
C ASP A 454 11.01 9.48 -21.51
N GLU A 455 11.97 10.39 -21.67
CA GLU A 455 12.05 11.64 -20.90
C GLU A 455 10.81 12.53 -21.13
N GLY A 456 10.29 12.57 -22.36
CA GLY A 456 9.10 13.34 -22.68
C GLY A 456 7.86 12.81 -21.97
N GLU A 457 7.72 11.49 -21.91
CA GLU A 457 6.64 10.84 -21.14
C GLU A 457 6.78 11.16 -19.65
N ILE A 458 7.96 10.99 -19.06
CA ILE A 458 8.24 11.24 -17.64
C ILE A 458 7.93 12.70 -17.26
N VAL A 459 8.42 13.67 -18.06
CA VAL A 459 8.18 15.10 -17.84
C VAL A 459 6.67 15.42 -17.90
N ASN A 460 5.95 14.84 -18.87
CA ASN A 460 4.51 15.05 -19.01
C ASN A 460 3.72 14.50 -17.80
N GLU A 461 4.10 13.31 -17.30
CA GLU A 461 3.45 12.73 -16.12
C GLU A 461 3.76 13.55 -14.86
N LEU A 462 5.00 14.00 -14.66
CA LEU A 462 5.35 14.90 -13.55
C LEU A 462 4.56 16.21 -13.61
N ALA A 463 4.42 16.82 -14.78
CA ALA A 463 3.65 18.04 -14.96
C ALA A 463 2.19 17.88 -14.54
N GLN A 464 1.55 16.74 -14.90
CA GLN A 464 0.19 16.44 -14.50
C GLN A 464 0.06 16.24 -12.99
N ILE A 465 1.01 15.51 -12.37
CA ILE A 465 1.00 15.26 -10.91
C ILE A 465 1.13 16.58 -10.15
N VAL A 466 2.11 17.42 -10.50
CA VAL A 466 2.36 18.70 -9.82
C VAL A 466 1.17 19.65 -9.93
N SER A 467 0.49 19.66 -11.09
CA SER A 467 -0.64 20.57 -11.36
C SER A 467 -2.00 20.09 -10.84
N SER A 468 -2.12 18.89 -10.28
CA SER A 468 -3.42 18.29 -9.95
C SER A 468 -3.62 18.02 -8.46
N THR A 469 -2.97 18.79 -7.58
CA THR A 469 -3.08 18.63 -6.12
C THR A 469 -4.08 19.58 -5.45
N ASP A 470 -4.87 20.34 -6.23
CA ASP A 470 -5.81 21.36 -5.75
C ASP A 470 -5.14 22.38 -4.79
N GLY A 471 -3.84 22.64 -4.99
CA GLY A 471 -3.04 23.55 -4.14
C GLY A 471 -2.66 22.96 -2.77
N LEU A 472 -3.16 21.79 -2.40
CA LEU A 472 -2.91 21.15 -1.11
C LEU A 472 -1.52 20.52 -0.99
N GLY A 473 -0.88 20.20 -2.12
CA GLY A 473 0.50 19.70 -2.12
C GLY A 473 0.67 18.31 -1.51
N LEU A 474 -0.33 17.44 -1.66
CA LEU A 474 -0.31 16.01 -1.37
C LEU A 474 -0.86 15.22 -2.57
N ILE A 475 -0.50 13.95 -2.65
CA ILE A 475 -1.00 13.04 -3.68
C ILE A 475 -2.34 12.46 -3.24
N HIS A 476 -3.40 12.77 -3.97
CA HIS A 476 -4.72 12.19 -3.77
C HIS A 476 -4.79 10.73 -4.20
N GLU A 477 -5.77 9.98 -3.73
CA GLU A 477 -6.06 8.64 -4.24
C GLU A 477 -6.53 8.71 -5.68
N SER A 478 -7.60 9.46 -5.95
CA SER A 478 -8.10 9.67 -7.31
C SER A 478 -8.54 11.11 -7.54
N ILE A 479 -8.52 11.55 -8.80
CA ILE A 479 -8.84 12.90 -9.23
C ILE A 479 -9.75 12.82 -10.46
N ASN A 480 -10.80 13.62 -10.49
CA ASN A 480 -11.63 13.76 -11.68
C ASN A 480 -10.82 14.38 -12.82
N SER A 481 -10.73 13.68 -13.96
CA SER A 481 -9.94 14.12 -15.11
C SER A 481 -10.34 15.46 -15.71
N PHE A 482 -11.52 16.00 -15.35
CA PHE A 482 -12.06 17.29 -15.81
C PHE A 482 -12.22 18.34 -14.71
N ASN A 483 -11.98 17.97 -13.43
CA ASN A 483 -12.15 18.90 -12.31
C ASN A 483 -11.14 18.57 -11.20
N GLU A 484 -10.11 19.39 -11.04
CA GLU A 484 -9.02 19.15 -10.06
C GLU A 484 -9.48 19.24 -8.60
N SER A 485 -10.61 19.89 -8.32
CA SER A 485 -11.19 20.00 -6.97
C SER A 485 -12.19 18.87 -6.65
N ASP A 486 -12.32 17.87 -7.52
CA ASP A 486 -13.13 16.66 -7.31
C ASP A 486 -12.20 15.45 -7.21
N TRP A 487 -11.79 15.17 -6.00
CA TRP A 487 -10.82 14.12 -5.67
C TRP A 487 -11.29 13.28 -4.48
N THR A 488 -10.66 12.11 -4.30
CA THR A 488 -10.86 11.24 -3.14
C THR A 488 -9.60 11.18 -2.29
N ARG A 489 -9.78 11.01 -0.98
CA ARG A 489 -8.74 10.82 0.04
C ARG A 489 -7.59 11.83 -0.06
N GLN A 490 -7.65 12.84 0.77
CA GLN A 490 -6.60 13.85 0.90
C GLN A 490 -5.31 13.27 1.51
N TRP A 491 -5.44 12.33 2.38
CA TRP A 491 -4.34 11.66 3.05
C TRP A 491 -4.32 10.17 2.73
N PHE A 492 -3.76 9.83 1.58
CA PHE A 492 -3.44 8.48 1.17
C PHE A 492 -1.93 8.28 1.26
N SER A 493 -1.46 7.71 2.39
CA SER A 493 -0.04 7.72 2.74
C SER A 493 0.81 6.90 1.77
N TRP A 494 0.29 5.79 1.25
CA TRP A 494 1.01 5.00 0.25
C TRP A 494 1.31 5.78 -1.03
N ALA A 495 0.32 6.46 -1.61
CA ALA A 495 0.53 7.24 -2.84
C ALA A 495 1.57 8.36 -2.64
N ASN A 496 1.56 9.01 -1.47
CA ASN A 496 2.56 10.02 -1.11
C ASN A 496 3.96 9.40 -0.99
N GLY A 497 4.10 8.28 -0.25
CA GLY A 497 5.37 7.56 -0.15
C GLY A 497 5.90 7.11 -1.51
N LEU A 498 5.04 6.56 -2.36
CA LEU A 498 5.39 6.11 -3.72
C LEU A 498 5.89 7.26 -4.60
N PHE A 499 5.30 8.46 -4.48
CA PHE A 499 5.80 9.66 -5.13
C PHE A 499 7.22 10.01 -4.67
N GLY A 500 7.47 9.99 -3.37
CA GLY A 500 8.81 10.21 -2.82
C GLY A 500 9.83 9.20 -3.32
N GLN A 501 9.46 7.91 -3.36
CA GLN A 501 10.27 6.84 -3.93
C GLN A 501 10.61 7.10 -5.41
N MET A 502 9.63 7.51 -6.19
CA MET A 502 9.80 7.82 -7.62
C MET A 502 10.77 9.00 -7.84
N ILE A 503 10.71 10.05 -7.03
CA ILE A 503 11.64 11.18 -7.13
C ILE A 503 13.08 10.74 -6.83
N LEU A 504 13.28 9.86 -5.84
CA LEU A 504 14.63 9.32 -5.55
C LEU A 504 15.12 8.37 -6.64
N ASP A 505 14.24 7.58 -7.25
CA ASP A 505 14.57 6.77 -8.42
C ASP A 505 14.97 7.64 -9.62
N LEU A 506 14.27 8.75 -9.88
CA LEU A 506 14.66 9.70 -10.93
C LEU A 506 15.99 10.38 -10.64
N GLU A 507 16.30 10.70 -9.39
CA GLU A 507 17.61 11.23 -9.01
C GLU A 507 18.73 10.26 -9.39
N GLU A 508 18.52 8.95 -9.23
CA GLU A 508 19.53 7.94 -9.57
C GLU A 508 19.66 7.70 -11.08
N ARG A 509 18.53 7.50 -11.78
CA ARG A 509 18.54 7.04 -13.18
C ARG A 509 18.43 8.15 -14.23
N LYS A 510 17.82 9.31 -13.90
CA LYS A 510 17.57 10.44 -14.82
C LYS A 510 17.59 11.80 -14.09
N PRO A 511 18.70 12.18 -13.45
CA PRO A 511 18.77 13.38 -12.60
C PRO A 511 18.44 14.68 -13.34
N GLU A 512 18.69 14.76 -14.65
CA GLU A 512 18.39 15.92 -15.50
C GLU A 512 16.90 16.28 -15.55
N ILE A 513 16.01 15.32 -15.31
CA ILE A 513 14.56 15.57 -15.27
C ILE A 513 14.18 16.42 -14.06
N LEU A 514 14.89 16.28 -12.94
CA LEU A 514 14.65 17.06 -11.72
C LEU A 514 15.10 18.54 -11.86
N GLU A 515 15.81 18.88 -12.96
CA GLU A 515 16.15 20.26 -13.31
C GLU A 515 15.05 20.95 -14.14
N THR A 516 14.02 20.22 -14.58
CA THR A 516 12.91 20.75 -15.39
C THR A 516 12.03 21.67 -14.55
N SER A 517 11.56 22.76 -15.17
CA SER A 517 10.58 23.68 -14.56
C SER A 517 9.19 23.39 -15.10
N PHE A 518 8.22 23.34 -14.22
CA PHE A 518 6.78 23.16 -14.50
C PHE A 518 6.00 24.47 -14.35
N GLN A 519 6.68 25.62 -14.32
CA GLN A 519 6.12 26.96 -14.11
C GLN A 519 5.39 27.53 -15.32
#